data_b092fad6927bd58965125a3b6c3d271e
#
_entry.id   b092fad6927bd58965125a3b6c3d271e
#
_cell.length_a   1.000
_cell.length_b   1.000
_cell.length_c   1.000
_cell.angle_alpha   90.00
_cell.angle_beta   90.00
_cell.angle_gamma   90.00
#
_symmetry.space_group_name_H-M   'P 1'
#
loop_
_entity.id
_entity.type
_entity.pdbx_description
1 polymer ?
#
loop_
_entity_poly.entity_id
_entity_poly.type
_entity_poly.pdbx_seq_one_letter_code
_entity_poly.pdbx_strand_id
1 'polypeptide(L)'
;MSLILLIMTVLLADLGIKSVIEEADPAEFPKELSGSRGLVMLHRNHNYGFPMGAFQNRPELVKHVPVAVLSAVAGIFFWIYPKKGLGVEKIGASLVLGGGLSNLYDRMKRGYVVDYFSVRAKGLKNLVFNIADVSIFLGAALLIVSEVIQTVREH
;
A
#
# COMPACT_ATOMS: atom_id res chain seq x y z
N MET A 1 0.33 -7.87 19.14
CA MET A 1 -0.19 -8.31 17.84
C MET A 1 0.93 -9.04 17.12
N SER A 2 0.67 -10.22 16.57
CA SER A 2 1.68 -10.92 15.74
C SER A 2 1.95 -10.12 14.46
N LEU A 3 3.20 -10.03 14.02
CA LEU A 3 3.59 -9.33 12.77
C LEU A 3 2.89 -9.94 11.55
N ILE A 4 2.71 -11.25 11.56
CA ILE A 4 1.95 -11.96 10.50
C ILE A 4 0.48 -11.51 10.51
N LEU A 5 -0.11 -11.34 11.69
CA LEU A 5 -1.47 -10.83 11.81
C LEU A 5 -1.57 -9.40 11.24
N LEU A 6 -0.56 -8.55 11.45
CA LEU A 6 -0.51 -7.20 10.86
C LEU A 6 -0.49 -7.26 9.32
N ILE A 7 0.36 -8.11 8.74
CA ILE A 7 0.42 -8.33 7.28
C ILE A 7 -0.96 -8.74 6.75
N MET A 8 -1.56 -9.75 7.38
CA MET A 8 -2.88 -10.28 6.97
C MET A 8 -4.00 -9.26 7.14
N THR A 9 -3.97 -8.46 8.21
CA THR A 9 -4.98 -7.42 8.45
C THR A 9 -4.94 -6.36 7.36
N VAL A 10 -3.76 -5.84 7.02
CA VAL A 10 -3.61 -4.84 5.94
C VAL A 10 -4.06 -5.42 4.61
N LEU A 11 -3.58 -6.62 4.27
CA LEU A 11 -3.93 -7.31 3.03
C LEU A 11 -5.44 -7.51 2.89
N LEU A 12 -6.07 -8.12 3.88
CA LEU A 12 -7.48 -8.49 3.80
C LEU A 12 -8.41 -7.27 3.90
N ALA A 13 -8.07 -6.27 4.72
CA ALA A 13 -8.84 -5.04 4.82
C ALA A 13 -8.86 -4.28 3.48
N ASP A 14 -7.69 -4.12 2.86
CA ASP A 14 -7.60 -3.41 1.58
C ASP A 14 -8.31 -4.18 0.45
N LEU A 15 -8.09 -5.50 0.33
CA LEU A 15 -8.80 -6.33 -0.66
C LEU A 15 -10.32 -6.35 -0.45
N GLY A 16 -10.77 -6.36 0.80
CA GLY A 16 -12.20 -6.29 1.14
C GLY A 16 -12.82 -4.99 0.65
N ILE A 17 -12.18 -3.84 0.95
CA ILE A 17 -12.66 -2.53 0.49
C ILE A 17 -12.64 -2.45 -1.04
N LYS A 18 -11.56 -2.88 -1.69
CA LYS A 18 -11.45 -2.93 -3.15
C LYS A 18 -12.58 -3.73 -3.79
N SER A 19 -12.94 -4.86 -3.20
CA SER A 19 -14.05 -5.70 -3.71
C SER A 19 -15.38 -4.98 -3.58
N VAL A 20 -15.67 -4.33 -2.45
CA VAL A 20 -16.88 -3.53 -2.25
C VAL A 20 -16.97 -2.38 -3.27
N ILE A 21 -15.86 -1.70 -3.53
CA ILE A 21 -15.80 -0.61 -4.52
C ILE A 21 -16.05 -1.14 -5.94
N GLU A 22 -15.49 -2.31 -6.29
CA GLU A 22 -15.67 -2.91 -7.61
C GLU A 22 -17.10 -3.44 -7.84
N GLU A 23 -17.77 -3.88 -6.80
CA GLU A 23 -19.17 -4.36 -6.87
C GLU A 23 -20.20 -3.24 -6.90
N ALA A 24 -19.84 -2.03 -6.47
CA ALA A 24 -20.75 -0.87 -6.46
C ALA A 24 -20.97 -0.33 -7.87
N ASP A 25 -22.13 0.33 -8.08
CA ASP A 25 -22.47 0.97 -9.36
C ASP A 25 -21.45 2.09 -9.68
N PRO A 26 -20.77 2.04 -10.83
CA PRO A 26 -19.87 3.12 -11.26
C PRO A 26 -20.49 4.51 -11.24
N ALA A 27 -21.79 4.61 -11.47
CA ALA A 27 -22.53 5.88 -11.47
C ALA A 27 -22.61 6.55 -10.09
N GLU A 28 -22.33 5.80 -9.01
CA GLU A 28 -22.27 6.36 -7.66
C GLU A 28 -21.00 7.17 -7.38
N PHE A 29 -19.96 7.03 -8.20
CA PHE A 29 -18.66 7.66 -7.96
C PHE A 29 -18.38 8.84 -8.89
N PRO A 30 -17.66 9.88 -8.41
CA PRO A 30 -17.12 10.01 -7.06
C PRO A 30 -18.18 10.40 -6.02
N LYS A 31 -18.09 9.89 -4.79
CA LYS A 31 -18.98 10.25 -3.69
C LYS A 31 -18.22 10.62 -2.42
N GLU A 32 -18.82 11.46 -1.58
CA GLU A 32 -18.22 11.80 -0.28
C GLU A 32 -18.31 10.62 0.67
N LEU A 33 -17.21 10.35 1.40
CA LEU A 33 -17.25 9.40 2.50
C LEU A 33 -18.09 9.98 3.65
N SER A 34 -19.16 9.29 4.03
CA SER A 34 -20.04 9.71 5.10
C SER A 34 -19.28 10.01 6.39
N GLY A 35 -19.54 11.15 7.01
CA GLY A 35 -18.85 11.59 8.23
C GLY A 35 -17.52 12.28 8.02
N SER A 36 -16.96 12.32 6.80
CA SER A 36 -15.69 12.97 6.52
C SER A 36 -15.75 14.49 6.40
N ARG A 37 -16.95 15.10 6.44
CA ARG A 37 -17.18 16.53 6.23
C ARG A 37 -16.54 17.05 4.94
N GLY A 38 -16.61 16.27 3.88
CA GLY A 38 -16.06 16.61 2.57
C GLY A 38 -14.53 16.45 2.44
N LEU A 39 -13.85 15.97 3.46
CA LEU A 39 -12.39 15.77 3.42
C LEU A 39 -11.97 14.57 2.58
N VAL A 40 -12.77 13.50 2.58
CA VAL A 40 -12.47 12.27 1.87
C VAL A 40 -13.52 12.00 0.80
N MET A 41 -13.05 11.79 -0.41
CA MET A 41 -13.87 11.36 -1.55
C MET A 41 -13.58 9.91 -1.88
N LEU A 42 -14.62 9.15 -2.12
CA LEU A 42 -14.52 7.79 -2.64
C LEU A 42 -14.58 7.82 -4.17
N HIS A 43 -13.78 6.98 -4.78
CA HIS A 43 -13.64 6.81 -6.22
C HIS A 43 -13.70 5.33 -6.59
N ARG A 44 -13.98 5.04 -7.85
CA ARG A 44 -13.72 3.76 -8.47
C ARG A 44 -12.73 3.98 -9.60
N ASN A 45 -11.43 3.95 -9.27
CA ASN A 45 -10.36 4.25 -10.21
C ASN A 45 -9.48 3.02 -10.45
N HIS A 46 -9.17 2.76 -11.72
CA HIS A 46 -8.34 1.64 -12.16
C HIS A 46 -6.95 2.15 -12.55
N ASN A 47 -5.94 1.78 -11.79
CA ASN A 47 -4.55 2.17 -12.01
C ASN A 47 -3.77 1.02 -12.68
N TYR A 48 -3.46 1.20 -13.95
CA TYR A 48 -2.72 0.21 -14.76
C TYR A 48 -1.19 0.32 -14.63
N GLY A 49 -0.70 1.31 -13.87
CA GLY A 49 0.72 1.59 -13.70
C GLY A 49 1.20 1.52 -12.26
N PHE A 50 2.32 2.19 -12.01
CA PHE A 50 2.78 2.58 -10.69
C PHE A 50 2.07 3.88 -10.25
N PRO A 51 2.39 4.46 -9.06
CA PRO A 51 1.76 5.69 -8.62
C PRO A 51 1.70 6.76 -9.70
N MET A 52 0.56 7.44 -9.82
CA MET A 52 0.27 8.43 -10.86
C MET A 52 0.26 7.87 -12.30
N GLY A 53 0.02 6.55 -12.46
CA GLY A 53 -0.02 5.91 -13.77
C GLY A 53 1.35 5.71 -14.45
N ALA A 54 2.44 5.88 -13.70
CA ALA A 54 3.78 5.70 -14.27
C ALA A 54 3.95 4.27 -14.83
N PHE A 55 4.60 4.16 -15.98
CA PHE A 55 4.86 2.90 -16.70
C PHE A 55 3.61 2.09 -17.12
N GLN A 56 2.42 2.69 -17.17
CA GLN A 56 1.19 2.00 -17.61
C GLN A 56 1.32 1.37 -19.02
N ASN A 57 2.19 1.91 -19.88
CA ASN A 57 2.51 1.37 -21.21
C ASN A 57 3.52 0.22 -21.17
N ARG A 58 3.95 -0.23 -19.99
CA ARG A 58 4.91 -1.32 -19.79
C ARG A 58 4.39 -2.35 -18.78
N PRO A 59 3.37 -3.14 -19.16
CA PRO A 59 2.67 -4.06 -18.24
C PRO A 59 3.60 -5.11 -17.61
N GLU A 60 4.64 -5.53 -18.34
CA GLU A 60 5.62 -6.48 -17.80
C GLU A 60 6.41 -5.89 -16.61
N LEU A 61 6.83 -4.61 -16.69
CA LEU A 61 7.49 -3.95 -15.56
C LEU A 61 6.54 -3.79 -14.38
N VAL A 62 5.28 -3.42 -14.65
CA VAL A 62 4.26 -3.21 -13.61
C VAL A 62 3.92 -4.50 -12.87
N LYS A 63 4.08 -5.67 -13.49
CA LYS A 63 3.90 -6.99 -12.87
C LYS A 63 5.16 -7.48 -12.16
N HIS A 64 6.31 -7.48 -12.84
CA HIS A 64 7.51 -8.16 -12.35
C HIS A 64 8.30 -7.36 -11.31
N VAL A 65 8.36 -6.03 -11.44
CA VAL A 65 9.07 -5.19 -10.45
C VAL A 65 8.48 -5.32 -9.04
N PRO A 66 7.15 -5.26 -8.83
CA PRO A 66 6.59 -5.49 -7.49
C PRO A 66 6.89 -6.89 -6.94
N VAL A 67 6.90 -7.93 -7.77
CA VAL A 67 7.28 -9.29 -7.34
C VAL A 67 8.70 -9.30 -6.81
N ALA A 68 9.66 -8.74 -7.57
CA ALA A 68 11.06 -8.69 -7.17
C ALA A 68 11.26 -7.90 -5.86
N VAL A 69 10.65 -6.71 -5.77
CA VAL A 69 10.73 -5.86 -4.57
C VAL A 69 10.13 -6.56 -3.35
N LEU A 70 8.93 -7.13 -3.49
CA LEU A 70 8.28 -7.84 -2.37
C LEU A 70 9.05 -9.08 -1.95
N SER A 71 9.65 -9.81 -2.89
CA SER A 71 10.52 -10.95 -2.57
C SER A 71 11.75 -10.52 -1.75
N ALA A 72 12.36 -9.40 -2.12
CA ALA A 72 13.49 -8.85 -1.36
C ALA A 72 13.05 -8.41 0.05
N VAL A 73 11.92 -7.68 0.17
CA VAL A 73 11.38 -7.26 1.47
C VAL A 73 11.00 -8.46 2.33
N ALA A 74 10.41 -9.50 1.74
CA ALA A 74 10.10 -10.75 2.45
C ALA A 74 11.38 -11.46 2.95
N GLY A 75 12.43 -11.52 2.13
CA GLY A 75 13.73 -12.06 2.55
C GLY A 75 14.32 -11.30 3.74
N ILE A 76 14.30 -9.96 3.69
CA ILE A 76 14.75 -9.11 4.80
C ILE A 76 13.86 -9.34 6.03
N PHE A 77 12.55 -9.37 5.87
CA PHE A 77 11.61 -9.61 6.97
C PHE A 77 11.91 -10.93 7.69
N PHE A 78 12.03 -12.03 6.96
CA PHE A 78 12.35 -13.32 7.57
C PHE A 78 13.74 -13.36 8.22
N TRP A 79 14.71 -12.66 7.67
CA TRP A 79 16.05 -12.53 8.26
C TRP A 79 16.04 -11.75 9.57
N ILE A 80 15.25 -10.66 9.68
CA ILE A 80 15.18 -9.86 10.91
C ILE A 80 14.15 -10.41 11.91
N TYR A 81 13.22 -11.25 11.49
CA TYR A 81 12.10 -11.74 12.31
C TYR A 81 12.53 -12.33 13.65
N PRO A 82 13.53 -13.24 13.73
CA PRO A 82 14.00 -13.80 14.99
C PRO A 82 14.88 -12.86 15.81
N LYS A 83 15.38 -11.77 15.25
CA LYS A 83 16.32 -10.87 15.93
C LYS A 83 15.60 -10.03 16.98
N LYS A 84 16.28 -9.75 18.10
CA LYS A 84 15.77 -8.84 19.14
C LYS A 84 16.08 -7.38 18.78
N GLY A 85 15.30 -6.43 19.32
CA GLY A 85 15.59 -5.00 19.21
C GLY A 85 15.18 -4.33 17.90
N LEU A 86 14.69 -5.06 16.90
CA LEU A 86 14.32 -4.53 15.57
C LEU A 86 12.78 -4.38 15.42
N GLY A 87 12.12 -3.81 16.45
CA GLY A 87 10.65 -3.74 16.47
C GLY A 87 10.08 -2.83 15.37
N VAL A 88 10.70 -1.67 15.16
CA VAL A 88 10.26 -0.68 14.16
C VAL A 88 10.45 -1.22 12.75
N GLU A 89 11.59 -1.84 12.47
CA GLU A 89 11.93 -2.42 11.17
C GLU A 89 10.96 -3.56 10.81
N LYS A 90 10.63 -4.40 11.79
CA LYS A 90 9.67 -5.50 11.60
C LYS A 90 8.27 -4.99 11.30
N ILE A 91 7.82 -3.95 12.01
CA ILE A 91 6.53 -3.31 11.75
C ILE A 91 6.54 -2.66 10.36
N GLY A 92 7.61 -1.91 10.04
CA GLY A 92 7.77 -1.27 8.73
C GLY A 92 7.71 -2.28 7.58
N ALA A 93 8.51 -3.36 7.69
CA ALA A 93 8.50 -4.43 6.68
C ALA A 93 7.14 -5.16 6.59
N SER A 94 6.43 -5.36 7.72
CA SER A 94 5.09 -5.94 7.73
C SER A 94 4.07 -5.08 6.99
N LEU A 95 4.11 -3.75 7.17
CA LEU A 95 3.23 -2.81 6.48
C LEU A 95 3.49 -2.81 4.97
N VAL A 96 4.78 -2.80 4.57
CA VAL A 96 5.17 -2.88 3.14
C VAL A 96 4.71 -4.21 2.53
N LEU A 97 4.90 -5.32 3.24
CA LEU A 97 4.46 -6.64 2.75
C LEU A 97 2.93 -6.72 2.64
N GLY A 98 2.18 -6.30 3.66
CA GLY A 98 0.72 -6.34 3.64
C GLY A 98 0.12 -5.52 2.50
N GLY A 99 0.54 -4.26 2.37
CA GLY A 99 0.10 -3.36 1.30
C GLY A 99 0.59 -3.82 -0.07
N GLY A 100 1.87 -4.17 -0.18
CA GLY A 100 2.46 -4.62 -1.43
C GLY A 100 1.81 -5.89 -1.98
N LEU A 101 1.49 -6.86 -1.13
CA LEU A 101 0.78 -8.09 -1.50
C LEU A 101 -0.65 -7.79 -1.99
N SER A 102 -1.36 -6.85 -1.38
CA SER A 102 -2.69 -6.43 -1.85
C SER A 102 -2.63 -5.84 -3.25
N ASN A 103 -1.72 -4.88 -3.48
CA ASN A 103 -1.55 -4.28 -4.80
C ASN A 103 -1.01 -5.26 -5.85
N LEU A 104 -0.19 -6.23 -5.44
CA LEU A 104 0.27 -7.29 -6.32
C LEU A 104 -0.87 -8.24 -6.70
N TYR A 105 -1.71 -8.66 -5.73
CA TYR A 105 -2.89 -9.47 -6.00
C TYR A 105 -3.79 -8.83 -7.07
N ASP A 106 -4.07 -7.54 -6.94
CA ASP A 106 -4.86 -6.79 -7.93
C ASP A 106 -4.25 -6.86 -9.33
N ARG A 107 -2.95 -6.60 -9.45
CA ARG A 107 -2.24 -6.67 -10.75
C ARG A 107 -2.28 -8.05 -11.37
N MET A 108 -2.14 -9.10 -10.55
CA MET A 108 -2.14 -10.48 -11.03
C MET A 108 -3.55 -10.97 -11.38
N LYS A 109 -4.57 -10.57 -10.62
CA LYS A 109 -5.95 -11.06 -10.75
C LYS A 109 -6.79 -10.19 -11.67
N ARG A 110 -6.70 -8.86 -11.54
CA ARG A 110 -7.53 -7.88 -12.24
C ARG A 110 -6.82 -7.21 -13.41
N GLY A 111 -5.48 -7.19 -13.40
CA GLY A 111 -4.66 -6.48 -14.38
C GLY A 111 -4.44 -5.00 -14.08
N TYR A 112 -5.04 -4.48 -13.00
CA TYR A 112 -4.92 -3.10 -12.51
C TYR A 112 -5.01 -3.08 -10.99
N VAL A 113 -4.68 -1.97 -10.37
CA VAL A 113 -4.91 -1.71 -8.94
C VAL A 113 -6.14 -0.85 -8.79
N VAL A 114 -7.00 -1.21 -7.82
CA VAL A 114 -8.18 -0.40 -7.47
C VAL A 114 -7.77 0.67 -6.48
N ASP A 115 -7.81 1.94 -6.92
CA ASP A 115 -7.60 3.11 -6.07
C ASP A 115 -8.96 3.73 -5.74
N TYR A 116 -9.26 3.94 -4.44
CA TYR A 116 -10.64 4.20 -4.04
C TYR A 116 -10.85 5.41 -3.15
N PHE A 117 -9.83 6.12 -2.68
CA PHE A 117 -10.05 7.36 -1.94
C PHE A 117 -9.07 8.45 -2.30
N SER A 118 -9.52 9.70 -2.22
CA SER A 118 -8.68 10.90 -2.27
C SER A 118 -8.95 11.80 -1.08
N VAL A 119 -7.95 12.60 -0.71
CA VAL A 119 -8.06 13.57 0.38
C VAL A 119 -8.07 14.98 -0.21
N ARG A 120 -9.08 15.79 0.13
CA ARG A 120 -9.20 17.17 -0.30
C ARG A 120 -8.24 18.10 0.46
N ALA A 121 -6.93 17.78 0.43
CA ALA A 121 -5.87 18.61 0.96
C ALA A 121 -5.08 19.27 -0.19
N LYS A 122 -4.47 20.43 0.11
CA LYS A 122 -3.63 21.14 -0.87
C LYS A 122 -2.48 20.23 -1.32
N GLY A 123 -2.36 20.00 -2.63
CA GLY A 123 -1.35 19.11 -3.21
C GLY A 123 -1.76 17.64 -3.39
N LEU A 124 -2.83 17.17 -2.72
CA LEU A 124 -3.28 15.78 -2.80
C LEU A 124 -4.61 15.59 -3.56
N LYS A 125 -5.28 16.66 -3.96
CA LYS A 125 -6.65 16.64 -4.53
C LYS A 125 -6.81 15.74 -5.75
N ASN A 126 -5.75 15.55 -6.53
CA ASN A 126 -5.78 14.79 -7.78
C ASN A 126 -5.19 13.39 -7.63
N LEU A 127 -4.79 13.00 -6.42
CA LEU A 127 -4.23 11.69 -6.14
C LEU A 127 -5.29 10.81 -5.51
N VAL A 128 -5.53 9.66 -6.11
CA VAL A 128 -6.41 8.63 -5.59
C VAL A 128 -5.53 7.49 -5.08
N PHE A 129 -5.83 7.00 -3.89
CA PHE A 129 -5.05 6.01 -3.15
C PHE A 129 -5.93 4.85 -2.70
N ASN A 130 -5.28 3.86 -2.13
CA ASN A 130 -5.88 2.77 -1.36
C ASN A 130 -5.16 2.60 0.00
N ILE A 131 -5.66 1.76 0.89
CA ILE A 131 -5.02 1.48 2.19
C ILE A 131 -3.67 0.80 1.99
N ALA A 132 -3.50 -0.02 0.96
CA ALA A 132 -2.22 -0.64 0.65
C ALA A 132 -1.14 0.41 0.38
N ASP A 133 -1.42 1.46 -0.39
CA ASP A 133 -0.48 2.54 -0.67
C ASP A 133 -0.06 3.29 0.59
N VAL A 134 -1.04 3.61 1.46
CA VAL A 134 -0.76 4.25 2.76
C VAL A 134 0.12 3.35 3.62
N SER A 135 -0.16 2.05 3.65
CA SER A 135 0.62 1.09 4.42
C SER A 135 2.05 0.95 3.90
N ILE A 136 2.24 0.89 2.58
CA ILE A 136 3.57 0.87 1.94
C ILE A 136 4.34 2.15 2.29
N PHE A 137 3.70 3.30 2.17
CA PHE A 137 4.34 4.59 2.46
C PHE A 137 4.77 4.70 3.93
N LEU A 138 3.88 4.36 4.87
CA LEU A 138 4.18 4.38 6.31
C LEU A 138 5.26 3.35 6.66
N GLY A 139 5.19 2.15 6.09
CA GLY A 139 6.18 1.11 6.31
C GLY A 139 7.57 1.52 5.80
N ALA A 140 7.65 2.08 4.60
CA ALA A 140 8.90 2.59 4.04
C ALA A 140 9.46 3.75 4.87
N ALA A 141 8.62 4.69 5.31
CA ALA A 141 9.03 5.78 6.18
C ALA A 141 9.61 5.29 7.51
N LEU A 142 8.97 4.28 8.15
CA LEU A 142 9.49 3.66 9.37
C LEU A 142 10.87 3.03 9.15
N LEU A 143 11.07 2.31 8.05
CA LEU A 143 12.35 1.70 7.71
C LEU A 143 13.45 2.75 7.53
N ILE A 144 13.17 3.81 6.77
CA ILE A 144 14.12 4.90 6.52
C ILE A 144 14.49 5.63 7.82
N VAL A 145 13.48 5.99 8.62
CA VAL A 145 13.70 6.70 9.90
C VAL A 145 14.51 5.84 10.87
N SER A 146 14.21 4.54 10.95
CA SER A 146 14.97 3.61 11.81
C SER A 146 16.43 3.53 11.40
N GLU A 147 16.70 3.40 10.11
CA GLU A 147 18.08 3.35 9.56
C GLU A 147 18.85 4.64 9.87
N VAL A 148 18.24 5.80 9.63
CA VAL A 148 18.86 7.10 9.94
C VAL A 148 19.21 7.21 11.43
N ILE A 149 18.29 6.81 12.32
CA ILE A 149 18.52 6.87 13.78
C ILE A 149 19.67 5.93 14.19
N GLN A 150 19.75 4.72 13.62
CA GLN A 150 20.82 3.79 13.92
C GLN A 150 22.18 4.33 13.46
N THR A 151 22.25 4.83 12.23
CA THR A 151 23.47 5.43 11.68
C THR A 151 23.99 6.60 12.53
N VAL A 152 23.08 7.48 13.00
CA VAL A 152 23.46 8.63 13.85
C VAL A 152 23.95 8.19 15.24
N ARG A 153 23.48 7.05 15.74
CA ARG A 153 23.92 6.53 17.06
C ARG A 153 25.27 5.80 17.04
N GLU A 154 25.69 5.36 15.87
CA GLU A 154 26.97 4.65 15.66
C GLU A 154 28.15 5.60 15.42
N HIS A 155 27.88 6.89 15.19
CA HIS A 155 28.85 7.98 15.03
C HIS A 155 28.87 8.91 16.25
#